data_b0c3b9455abe87a019014459ed4a86a4
#
_entry.id   b0c3b9455abe87a019014459ed4a86a4
#
_cell.length_a   1.000
_cell.length_b   1.000
_cell.length_c   1.000
_cell.angle_alpha   90.00
_cell.angle_beta   90.00
_cell.angle_gamma   90.00
#
_symmetry.space_group_name_H-M   'P 1'
#
loop_
_entity.id
_entity.type
_entity.pdbx_description
1 polymer ?
#
loop_
_entity_poly.entity_id
_entity_poly.type
_entity_poly.pdbx_seq_one_letter_code
_entity_poly.pdbx_strand_id
1 'polypeptide(L)'
;MRIGGALAGRGRAFIARDPLFAAALSAGAGLRLLAMLGYPGALWFAGDSYVYLGSALRLQPNLSKTTGYSLFLRALEPLHSLTLVAGVQHLMGLGVAVIIYLLARRSGVPPRWATVATLPVLLDGFEIEDEHMVMAEALFTFLVMLAMLLIVWRDHSGGRPAWPVALLAGLLTGYAVDVRSEGLPVLVLFPAFLLLRGLRSGGWRKWGGWLTAGVMAVGCVLPVAAYAAWFHSWRGDYALTRSEGFYLWGRVSSFAECSVIKPPADELRVCPAGSPSSRTPPGDYIWHAPQVRDIAGGPVSVANDRLLRDFAIHAVEAQPLGYLHSVLSGLALSLEWPRRPYPDAGTVYYYYFHLKPKPIPADHSWVPGGTAYSDAVQYGHATPSRVVEPFATLIDGYERVFYTYGPLFGLILLTGPGGVLRIRRPRARTPRLAWAPRLAWAPRTGSMLPWVTAVVLLVFPIAVADFDYRYLLPVLPFRHPGRRPGLRAGSGQGRPGTRRRPAGGSAHRPGRPPGHLGAPRPESAVAPGN
;
A
#
# COMPACT_ATOMS: atom_id res chain seq x y z
N MET A 1 -29.28 -8.85 20.90
CA MET A 1 -28.61 -10.16 21.17
C MET A 1 -28.44 -11.09 19.97
N ARG A 2 -29.20 -11.01 18.86
CA ARG A 2 -29.07 -11.94 17.69
C ARG A 2 -27.89 -11.66 16.75
N ILE A 3 -27.34 -10.43 16.73
CA ILE A 3 -26.22 -10.05 15.85
C ILE A 3 -24.88 -10.64 16.35
N GLY A 4 -24.66 -10.66 17.67
CA GLY A 4 -23.43 -11.22 18.26
C GLY A 4 -23.25 -12.73 18.03
N GLY A 5 -24.35 -13.50 18.07
CA GLY A 5 -24.31 -14.95 17.82
C GLY A 5 -23.97 -15.32 16.37
N ALA A 6 -24.45 -14.51 15.40
CA ALA A 6 -24.14 -14.72 13.98
C ALA A 6 -22.68 -14.38 13.62
N LEU A 7 -22.11 -13.37 14.25
CA LEU A 7 -20.71 -12.99 14.08
C LEU A 7 -19.78 -14.03 14.74
N ALA A 8 -20.10 -14.49 15.95
CA ALA A 8 -19.34 -15.54 16.63
C ALA A 8 -19.37 -16.89 15.88
N GLY A 9 -20.52 -17.25 15.30
CA GLY A 9 -20.65 -18.45 14.47
C GLY A 9 -19.85 -18.38 13.16
N ARG A 10 -19.81 -17.22 12.51
CA ARG A 10 -18.98 -16.97 11.32
C ARG A 10 -17.50 -16.97 11.63
N GLY A 11 -17.08 -16.39 12.79
CA GLY A 11 -15.70 -16.42 13.25
C GLY A 11 -15.21 -17.84 13.53
N ARG A 12 -16.01 -18.66 14.25
CA ARG A 12 -15.70 -20.08 14.51
C ARG A 12 -15.58 -20.89 13.21
N ALA A 13 -16.48 -20.68 12.25
CA ALA A 13 -16.42 -21.35 10.95
C ALA A 13 -15.19 -20.94 10.13
N PHE A 14 -14.72 -19.69 10.27
CA PHE A 14 -13.50 -19.21 9.64
C PHE A 14 -12.26 -19.85 10.26
N ILE A 15 -12.15 -19.87 11.59
CA ILE A 15 -11.04 -20.49 12.33
C ILE A 15 -10.94 -21.99 12.00
N ALA A 16 -12.09 -22.69 11.95
CA ALA A 16 -12.12 -24.10 11.60
C ALA A 16 -11.66 -24.40 10.16
N ARG A 17 -11.84 -23.43 9.25
CA ARG A 17 -11.42 -23.60 7.83
C ARG A 17 -9.95 -23.33 7.59
N ASP A 18 -9.36 -22.36 8.29
CA ASP A 18 -7.98 -21.89 8.05
C ASP A 18 -7.24 -21.65 9.39
N PRO A 19 -6.96 -22.70 10.19
CA PRO A 19 -6.42 -22.56 11.53
C PRO A 19 -5.02 -21.94 11.58
N LEU A 20 -4.19 -22.14 10.52
CA LEU A 20 -2.87 -21.52 10.44
C LEU A 20 -2.96 -19.99 10.33
N PHE A 21 -3.93 -19.49 9.54
CA PHE A 21 -4.12 -18.05 9.44
C PHE A 21 -4.69 -17.46 10.74
N ALA A 22 -5.62 -18.17 11.38
CA ALA A 22 -6.15 -17.76 12.66
C ALA A 22 -5.04 -17.69 13.72
N ALA A 23 -4.15 -18.68 13.78
CA ALA A 23 -3.00 -18.69 14.69
C ALA A 23 -2.02 -17.53 14.40
N ALA A 24 -1.69 -17.28 13.12
CA ALA A 24 -0.82 -16.17 12.74
C ALA A 24 -1.43 -14.81 13.09
N LEU A 25 -2.73 -14.62 12.83
CA LEU A 25 -3.45 -13.40 13.17
C LEU A 25 -3.50 -13.17 14.68
N SER A 26 -3.73 -14.23 15.47
CA SER A 26 -3.72 -14.16 16.93
C SER A 26 -2.33 -13.83 17.48
N ALA A 27 -1.27 -14.40 16.90
CA ALA A 27 0.11 -14.06 17.26
C ALA A 27 0.41 -12.58 16.97
N GLY A 28 0.06 -12.09 15.77
CA GLY A 28 0.21 -10.68 15.41
C GLY A 28 -0.60 -9.74 16.30
N ALA A 29 -1.81 -10.13 16.69
CA ALA A 29 -2.62 -9.38 17.66
C ALA A 29 -2.01 -9.40 19.07
N GLY A 30 -1.43 -10.53 19.48
CA GLY A 30 -0.73 -10.66 20.76
C GLY A 30 0.50 -9.75 20.86
N LEU A 31 1.30 -9.63 19.77
CA LEU A 31 2.44 -8.73 19.72
C LEU A 31 2.01 -7.26 19.82
N ARG A 32 0.93 -6.86 19.14
CA ARG A 32 0.37 -5.51 19.24
C ARG A 32 -0.18 -5.21 20.63
N LEU A 33 -0.84 -6.18 21.26
CA LEU A 33 -1.24 -6.06 22.64
C LEU A 33 -0.03 -5.93 23.57
N LEU A 34 1.05 -6.66 23.32
CA LEU A 34 2.31 -6.54 24.06
C LEU A 34 2.89 -5.14 23.93
N ALA A 35 2.92 -4.56 22.72
CA ALA A 35 3.34 -3.18 22.50
C ALA A 35 2.46 -2.18 23.27
N MET A 36 1.14 -2.33 23.21
CA MET A 36 0.17 -1.49 23.94
C MET A 36 0.33 -1.57 25.46
N LEU A 37 0.70 -2.74 25.99
CA LEU A 37 0.96 -2.92 27.43
C LEU A 37 2.33 -2.37 27.84
N GLY A 38 3.34 -2.49 26.97
CA GLY A 38 4.69 -1.98 27.20
C GLY A 38 4.78 -0.47 27.11
N TYR A 39 4.01 0.12 26.22
CA TYR A 39 4.02 1.57 25.91
C TYR A 39 2.61 2.14 25.91
N PRO A 40 1.97 2.34 27.08
CA PRO A 40 0.66 2.98 27.14
C PRO A 40 0.72 4.40 26.59
N GLY A 41 -0.04 4.67 25.55
CA GLY A 41 -0.02 5.92 24.78
C GLY A 41 0.37 5.67 23.34
N ALA A 42 1.05 6.62 22.71
CA ALA A 42 1.67 6.46 21.40
C ALA A 42 3.15 6.84 21.48
N LEU A 43 3.93 6.35 20.54
CA LEU A 43 5.32 6.74 20.34
C LEU A 43 5.40 7.92 19.37
N TRP A 44 6.58 8.54 19.29
CA TRP A 44 6.81 9.77 18.55
C TRP A 44 7.98 9.60 17.59
N PHE A 45 7.76 9.98 16.35
CA PHE A 45 8.83 10.14 15.38
C PHE A 45 9.13 11.61 15.23
N ALA A 46 10.31 12.08 15.66
CA ALA A 46 10.82 13.45 15.61
C ALA A 46 9.84 14.48 15.04
N GLY A 47 10.21 15.45 14.24
CA GLY A 47 9.32 16.49 13.74
C GLY A 47 7.98 16.06 13.12
N ASP A 48 7.91 14.86 12.51
CA ASP A 48 6.72 14.41 11.77
C ASP A 48 5.48 14.24 12.66
N SER A 49 5.61 13.53 13.78
CA SER A 49 4.50 13.32 14.72
C SER A 49 3.95 14.64 15.27
N TYR A 50 4.83 15.57 15.57
CA TYR A 50 4.42 16.87 16.13
C TYR A 50 3.75 17.77 15.09
N VAL A 51 4.20 17.70 13.83
CA VAL A 51 3.52 18.40 12.72
C VAL A 51 2.11 17.86 12.53
N TYR A 52 1.93 16.54 12.53
CA TYR A 52 0.60 15.93 12.38
C TYR A 52 -0.33 16.30 13.53
N LEU A 53 0.16 16.24 14.77
CA LEU A 53 -0.64 16.53 15.95
C LEU A 53 -1.01 18.01 16.03
N GLY A 54 -0.05 18.90 15.83
CA GLY A 54 -0.29 20.35 15.83
C GLY A 54 -1.25 20.78 14.72
N SER A 55 -1.15 20.19 13.52
CA SER A 55 -2.08 20.45 12.42
C SER A 55 -3.49 19.91 12.70
N ALA A 56 -3.63 18.82 13.43
CA ALA A 56 -4.91 18.27 13.86
C ALA A 56 -5.65 19.20 14.82
N LEU A 57 -4.94 19.72 15.83
CA LEU A 57 -5.50 20.61 16.84
C LEU A 57 -5.92 21.98 16.27
N ARG A 58 -5.17 22.51 15.30
CA ARG A 58 -5.42 23.84 14.71
C ARG A 58 -6.24 23.81 13.43
N LEU A 59 -6.47 22.64 12.86
CA LEU A 59 -7.26 22.40 11.64
C LEU A 59 -6.81 23.31 10.48
N GLN A 60 -5.49 23.37 10.24
CA GLN A 60 -4.91 24.17 9.17
C GLN A 60 -4.02 23.31 8.27
N PRO A 61 -3.97 23.59 6.95
CA PRO A 61 -3.10 22.86 6.05
C PRO A 61 -1.64 23.22 6.34
N ASN A 62 -0.80 22.19 6.45
CA ASN A 62 0.61 22.35 6.72
C ASN A 62 1.42 22.55 5.42
N LEU A 63 2.51 23.33 5.49
CA LEU A 63 3.36 23.60 4.33
C LEU A 63 4.25 22.42 3.97
N SER A 64 4.70 21.62 4.96
CA SER A 64 5.68 20.54 4.75
C SER A 64 5.06 19.15 4.58
N LYS A 65 3.85 18.93 5.07
CA LYS A 65 3.16 17.63 5.07
C LYS A 65 1.72 17.79 4.63
N THR A 66 1.20 16.81 3.92
CA THR A 66 -0.25 16.73 3.69
C THR A 66 -0.99 16.48 5.00
N THR A 67 -2.20 17.03 5.14
CA THR A 67 -2.91 17.10 6.44
C THR A 67 -3.97 16.00 6.59
N GLY A 68 -4.06 15.04 5.65
CA GLY A 68 -5.06 13.98 5.71
C GLY A 68 -4.93 13.10 6.97
N TYR A 69 -3.71 12.79 7.40
CA TYR A 69 -3.50 12.08 8.67
C TYR A 69 -3.90 12.93 9.88
N SER A 70 -3.65 14.24 9.83
CA SER A 70 -4.10 15.16 10.88
C SER A 70 -5.63 15.23 10.97
N LEU A 71 -6.36 15.10 9.85
CA LEU A 71 -7.83 14.99 9.87
C LEU A 71 -8.30 13.69 10.54
N PHE A 72 -7.58 12.58 10.36
CA PHE A 72 -7.84 11.35 11.10
C PHE A 72 -7.60 11.54 12.60
N LEU A 73 -6.48 12.16 13.00
CA LEU A 73 -6.22 12.48 14.39
C LEU A 73 -7.32 13.41 14.96
N ARG A 74 -7.74 14.42 14.20
CA ARG A 74 -8.83 15.33 14.59
C ARG A 74 -10.15 14.61 14.83
N ALA A 75 -10.45 13.57 14.03
CA ALA A 75 -11.66 12.77 14.21
C ALA A 75 -11.64 11.94 15.51
N LEU A 76 -10.47 11.59 16.00
CA LEU A 76 -10.29 10.86 17.26
C LEU A 76 -10.04 11.76 18.47
N GLU A 77 -9.72 13.03 18.26
CA GLU A 77 -9.38 14.00 19.32
C GLU A 77 -10.45 14.12 20.41
N PRO A 78 -11.78 14.09 20.13
CA PRO A 78 -12.79 14.17 21.18
C PRO A 78 -12.72 13.05 22.24
N LEU A 79 -11.99 11.98 21.95
CA LEU A 79 -11.77 10.86 22.88
C LEU A 79 -10.51 11.05 23.73
N HIS A 80 -9.73 12.10 23.50
CA HIS A 80 -8.54 12.50 24.26
C HIS A 80 -7.59 11.34 24.60
N SER A 81 -7.32 10.43 23.63
CA SER A 81 -6.55 9.21 23.90
C SER A 81 -5.58 8.88 22.76
N LEU A 82 -4.28 9.09 23.02
CA LEU A 82 -3.21 8.63 22.13
C LEU A 82 -3.11 7.09 22.12
N THR A 83 -3.47 6.43 23.21
CA THR A 83 -3.60 4.96 23.26
C THR A 83 -4.63 4.46 22.25
N LEU A 84 -5.75 5.18 22.10
CA LEU A 84 -6.75 4.85 21.09
C LEU A 84 -6.20 5.03 19.66
N VAL A 85 -5.41 6.07 19.41
CA VAL A 85 -4.78 6.29 18.09
C VAL A 85 -3.91 5.10 17.74
N ALA A 86 -2.98 4.70 18.62
CA ALA A 86 -2.13 3.52 18.42
C ALA A 86 -2.96 2.24 18.25
N GLY A 87 -3.99 2.04 19.08
CA GLY A 87 -4.87 0.87 19.00
C GLY A 87 -5.63 0.78 17.66
N VAL A 88 -6.12 1.90 17.13
CA VAL A 88 -6.78 1.94 15.82
C VAL A 88 -5.78 1.64 14.69
N GLN A 89 -4.55 2.16 14.77
CA GLN A 89 -3.49 1.86 13.79
C GLN A 89 -3.10 0.38 13.83
N HIS A 90 -2.97 -0.23 15.00
CA HIS A 90 -2.77 -1.68 15.13
C HIS A 90 -3.92 -2.50 14.53
N LEU A 91 -5.17 -2.06 14.68
CA LEU A 91 -6.31 -2.70 14.02
C LEU A 91 -6.24 -2.55 12.49
N MET A 92 -5.74 -1.41 11.98
CA MET A 92 -5.50 -1.23 10.54
C MET A 92 -4.46 -2.20 10.02
N GLY A 93 -3.32 -2.41 10.70
CA GLY A 93 -2.30 -3.40 10.33
C GLY A 93 -2.84 -4.83 10.31
N LEU A 94 -3.61 -5.22 11.33
CA LEU A 94 -4.31 -6.51 11.32
C LEU A 94 -5.30 -6.60 10.15
N GLY A 95 -6.01 -5.52 9.84
CA GLY A 95 -6.90 -5.40 8.69
C GLY A 95 -6.18 -5.57 7.36
N VAL A 96 -4.99 -4.98 7.21
CA VAL A 96 -4.10 -5.16 6.04
C VAL A 96 -3.74 -6.64 5.87
N ALA A 97 -3.35 -7.33 6.94
CA ALA A 97 -3.04 -8.76 6.88
C ALA A 97 -4.26 -9.59 6.43
N VAL A 98 -5.47 -9.28 6.93
CA VAL A 98 -6.71 -9.92 6.47
C VAL A 98 -6.95 -9.66 4.98
N ILE A 99 -6.74 -8.43 4.50
CA ILE A 99 -6.90 -8.08 3.08
C ILE A 99 -5.93 -8.89 2.22
N ILE A 100 -4.64 -8.96 2.60
CA ILE A 100 -3.63 -9.78 1.92
C ILE A 100 -4.09 -11.23 1.81
N TYR A 101 -4.52 -11.82 2.94
CA TYR A 101 -5.00 -13.19 2.99
C TYR A 101 -6.18 -13.41 2.01
N LEU A 102 -7.19 -12.55 2.06
CA LEU A 102 -8.36 -12.62 1.20
C LEU A 102 -8.01 -12.50 -0.29
N LEU A 103 -7.15 -11.55 -0.66
CA LEU A 103 -6.68 -11.37 -2.04
C LEU A 103 -5.90 -12.59 -2.53
N ALA A 104 -4.99 -13.15 -1.70
CA ALA A 104 -4.24 -14.34 -2.01
C ALA A 104 -5.17 -15.56 -2.19
N ARG A 105 -6.11 -15.79 -1.29
CA ARG A 105 -7.11 -16.88 -1.37
C ARG A 105 -7.98 -16.77 -2.62
N ARG A 106 -8.46 -15.58 -2.94
CA ARG A 106 -9.22 -15.33 -4.16
C ARG A 106 -8.41 -15.55 -5.43
N SER A 107 -7.13 -15.28 -5.39
CA SER A 107 -6.20 -15.57 -6.51
C SER A 107 -5.92 -17.08 -6.65
N GLY A 108 -6.50 -17.93 -5.79
CA GLY A 108 -6.33 -19.38 -5.81
C GLY A 108 -5.04 -19.85 -5.16
N VAL A 109 -4.44 -19.04 -4.31
CA VAL A 109 -3.28 -19.43 -3.48
C VAL A 109 -3.76 -20.38 -2.39
N PRO A 110 -3.08 -21.51 -2.14
CA PRO A 110 -3.40 -22.41 -1.03
C PRO A 110 -3.35 -21.70 0.33
N PRO A 111 -4.16 -22.09 1.34
CA PRO A 111 -4.25 -21.41 2.63
C PRO A 111 -2.91 -21.16 3.29
N ARG A 112 -2.06 -22.20 3.37
CA ARG A 112 -0.71 -22.11 3.97
C ARG A 112 0.16 -21.00 3.34
N TRP A 113 0.13 -20.86 2.03
CA TRP A 113 0.91 -19.82 1.33
C TRP A 113 0.27 -18.45 1.41
N ALA A 114 -1.08 -18.41 1.48
CA ALA A 114 -1.79 -17.17 1.77
C ALA A 114 -1.45 -16.66 3.18
N THR A 115 -1.37 -17.56 4.18
CA THR A 115 -0.90 -17.22 5.53
C THR A 115 0.56 -16.75 5.51
N VAL A 116 1.48 -17.47 4.87
CA VAL A 116 2.88 -17.04 4.76
C VAL A 116 3.00 -15.63 4.16
N ALA A 117 2.13 -15.27 3.21
CA ALA A 117 2.11 -13.92 2.65
C ALA A 117 1.71 -12.83 3.66
N THR A 118 1.07 -13.14 4.77
CA THR A 118 0.69 -12.16 5.79
C THR A 118 1.75 -11.98 6.88
N LEU A 119 2.69 -12.91 7.02
CA LEU A 119 3.66 -12.91 8.12
C LEU A 119 4.52 -11.64 8.20
N PRO A 120 5.01 -11.04 7.08
CA PRO A 120 5.76 -9.79 7.15
C PRO A 120 4.98 -8.64 7.80
N VAL A 121 3.68 -8.52 7.55
CA VAL A 121 2.84 -7.48 8.17
C VAL A 121 2.42 -7.86 9.59
N LEU A 122 2.22 -9.14 9.88
CA LEU A 122 1.77 -9.59 11.20
C LEU A 122 2.88 -9.61 12.25
N LEU A 123 4.10 -9.98 11.84
CA LEU A 123 5.18 -10.33 12.76
C LEU A 123 6.42 -9.42 12.64
N ASP A 124 6.43 -8.42 11.75
CA ASP A 124 7.53 -7.47 11.65
C ASP A 124 7.49 -6.51 12.84
N GLY A 125 8.54 -6.48 13.65
CA GLY A 125 8.63 -5.62 14.83
C GLY A 125 8.62 -4.13 14.45
N PHE A 126 9.30 -3.76 13.37
CA PHE A 126 9.33 -2.40 12.86
C PHE A 126 7.95 -1.91 12.34
N GLU A 127 7.17 -2.80 11.70
CA GLU A 127 5.77 -2.50 11.33
C GLU A 127 4.92 -2.23 12.58
N ILE A 128 5.09 -3.06 13.63
CA ILE A 128 4.35 -2.92 14.89
C ILE A 128 4.74 -1.64 15.62
N GLU A 129 6.02 -1.27 15.58
CA GLU A 129 6.53 -0.04 16.17
C GLU A 129 5.97 1.19 15.43
N ASP A 130 6.02 1.21 14.08
CA ASP A 130 5.45 2.29 13.27
C ASP A 130 3.94 2.46 13.50
N GLU A 131 3.19 1.35 13.57
CA GLU A 131 1.76 1.37 13.95
C GLU A 131 1.53 1.94 15.36
N HIS A 132 2.52 1.90 16.24
CA HIS A 132 2.43 2.44 17.60
C HIS A 132 2.80 3.93 17.67
N MET A 133 3.42 4.48 16.62
CA MET A 133 3.75 5.89 16.52
C MET A 133 2.60 6.75 16.01
N VAL A 134 2.63 8.06 16.32
CA VAL A 134 1.76 9.06 15.67
C VAL A 134 2.30 9.30 14.26
N MET A 135 2.04 8.35 13.34
CA MET A 135 2.57 8.33 11.98
C MET A 135 1.51 7.94 10.95
N ALA A 136 1.70 8.41 9.71
CA ALA A 136 0.70 8.31 8.66
C ALA A 136 0.72 6.96 7.89
N GLU A 137 1.76 6.14 8.06
CA GLU A 137 2.06 4.94 7.29
C GLU A 137 0.96 3.89 7.40
N ALA A 138 0.52 3.58 8.62
CA ALA A 138 -0.51 2.58 8.87
C ALA A 138 -1.86 2.94 8.21
N LEU A 139 -2.32 4.19 8.34
CA LEU A 139 -3.54 4.67 7.70
C LEU A 139 -3.41 4.66 6.18
N PHE A 140 -2.31 5.18 5.64
CA PHE A 140 -2.04 5.21 4.21
C PHE A 140 -2.08 3.81 3.60
N THR A 141 -1.34 2.88 4.19
CA THR A 141 -1.25 1.48 3.73
C THR A 141 -2.63 0.81 3.77
N PHE A 142 -3.39 1.01 4.85
CA PHE A 142 -4.72 0.45 4.99
C PHE A 142 -5.69 0.97 3.91
N LEU A 143 -5.69 2.29 3.62
CA LEU A 143 -6.54 2.89 2.60
C LEU A 143 -6.21 2.38 1.20
N VAL A 144 -4.92 2.32 0.83
CA VAL A 144 -4.49 1.81 -0.48
C VAL A 144 -4.84 0.32 -0.64
N MET A 145 -4.63 -0.48 0.42
CA MET A 145 -4.98 -1.91 0.40
C MET A 145 -6.49 -2.14 0.32
N LEU A 146 -7.29 -1.32 1.00
CA LEU A 146 -8.75 -1.40 0.94
C LEU A 146 -9.26 -1.00 -0.45
N ALA A 147 -8.73 0.07 -1.05
CA ALA A 147 -9.04 0.46 -2.42
C ALA A 147 -8.68 -0.66 -3.41
N MET A 148 -7.49 -1.26 -3.27
CA MET A 148 -7.07 -2.40 -4.09
C MET A 148 -8.00 -3.60 -3.92
N LEU A 149 -8.40 -3.94 -2.70
CA LEU A 149 -9.36 -5.01 -2.44
C LEU A 149 -10.66 -4.78 -3.21
N LEU A 150 -11.21 -3.57 -3.16
CA LEU A 150 -12.45 -3.21 -3.86
C LEU A 150 -12.32 -3.35 -5.38
N ILE A 151 -11.18 -2.93 -5.95
CA ILE A 151 -10.91 -3.01 -7.39
C ILE A 151 -10.80 -4.46 -7.86
N VAL A 152 -10.07 -5.29 -7.10
CA VAL A 152 -9.70 -6.66 -7.52
C VAL A 152 -10.75 -7.68 -7.09
N TRP A 153 -11.64 -7.34 -6.15
CA TRP A 153 -12.59 -8.29 -5.55
C TRP A 153 -13.39 -9.11 -6.55
N ARG A 154 -13.88 -8.49 -7.63
CA ARG A 154 -14.67 -9.16 -8.69
C ARG A 154 -13.84 -9.66 -9.88
N ASP A 155 -12.53 -9.42 -9.88
CA ASP A 155 -11.66 -9.80 -11.01
C ASP A 155 -11.65 -11.30 -11.30
N HIS A 156 -11.64 -12.11 -10.25
CA HIS A 156 -11.57 -13.56 -10.35
C HIS A 156 -12.84 -14.21 -10.91
N SER A 157 -13.97 -13.51 -10.88
CA SER A 157 -15.23 -13.92 -11.51
C SER A 157 -15.43 -13.34 -12.90
N GLY A 158 -14.42 -12.65 -13.46
CA GLY A 158 -14.53 -11.97 -14.76
C GLY A 158 -15.40 -10.70 -14.72
N GLY A 159 -15.89 -10.32 -13.53
CA GLY A 159 -16.74 -9.14 -13.33
C GLY A 159 -15.94 -7.86 -13.14
N ARG A 160 -16.56 -6.72 -13.44
CA ARG A 160 -16.02 -5.38 -13.13
C ARG A 160 -16.59 -4.92 -11.78
N PRO A 161 -15.89 -4.04 -11.04
CA PRO A 161 -16.53 -3.39 -9.90
C PRO A 161 -17.75 -2.58 -10.39
N ALA A 162 -18.82 -2.57 -9.58
CA ALA A 162 -19.94 -1.68 -9.82
C ALA A 162 -19.46 -0.22 -9.68
N TRP A 163 -20.13 0.71 -10.38
CA TRP A 163 -19.71 2.11 -10.34
C TRP A 163 -19.63 2.71 -8.91
N PRO A 164 -20.50 2.39 -7.92
CA PRO A 164 -20.34 2.93 -6.56
C PRO A 164 -19.09 2.38 -5.86
N VAL A 165 -18.73 1.11 -6.15
CA VAL A 165 -17.51 0.50 -5.61
C VAL A 165 -16.26 1.13 -6.23
N ALA A 166 -16.30 1.45 -7.54
CA ALA A 166 -15.21 2.16 -8.21
C ALA A 166 -15.05 3.59 -7.69
N LEU A 167 -16.17 4.29 -7.44
CA LEU A 167 -16.17 5.62 -6.81
C LEU A 167 -15.55 5.55 -5.40
N LEU A 168 -16.02 4.63 -4.57
CA LEU A 168 -15.48 4.45 -3.22
C LEU A 168 -13.99 4.12 -3.24
N ALA A 169 -13.55 3.22 -4.12
CA ALA A 169 -12.13 2.90 -4.28
C ALA A 169 -11.33 4.14 -4.71
N GLY A 170 -11.89 4.97 -5.60
CA GLY A 170 -11.30 6.26 -5.98
C GLY A 170 -11.19 7.23 -4.81
N LEU A 171 -12.27 7.42 -4.05
CA LEU A 171 -12.27 8.31 -2.87
C LEU A 171 -11.23 7.86 -1.82
N LEU A 172 -11.13 6.54 -1.56
CA LEU A 172 -10.11 6.00 -0.65
C LEU A 172 -8.69 6.26 -1.18
N THR A 173 -8.48 6.11 -2.49
CA THR A 173 -7.18 6.37 -3.13
C THR A 173 -6.82 7.85 -3.07
N GLY A 174 -7.76 8.75 -3.36
CA GLY A 174 -7.55 10.20 -3.27
C GLY A 174 -7.25 10.63 -1.83
N TYR A 175 -8.02 10.14 -0.87
CA TYR A 175 -7.76 10.44 0.54
C TYR A 175 -6.42 9.85 1.03
N ALA A 176 -6.00 8.69 0.52
CA ALA A 176 -4.67 8.15 0.82
C ALA A 176 -3.56 9.11 0.38
N VAL A 177 -3.73 9.84 -0.73
CA VAL A 177 -2.77 10.87 -1.16
C VAL A 177 -2.81 12.09 -0.24
N ASP A 178 -3.98 12.47 0.27
CA ASP A 178 -4.08 13.53 1.29
C ASP A 178 -3.47 13.11 2.64
N VAL A 179 -3.39 11.80 2.90
CA VAL A 179 -2.66 11.23 4.05
C VAL A 179 -1.16 11.26 3.80
N ARG A 180 -0.70 10.85 2.59
CA ARG A 180 0.73 10.86 2.19
C ARG A 180 0.85 11.13 0.69
N SER A 181 1.56 12.19 0.33
CA SER A 181 1.79 12.59 -1.07
C SER A 181 2.58 11.55 -1.89
N GLU A 182 3.30 10.65 -1.23
CA GLU A 182 3.97 9.51 -1.88
C GLU A 182 3.00 8.57 -2.61
N GLY A 183 1.70 8.66 -2.31
CA GLY A 183 0.62 7.97 -3.01
C GLY A 183 0.24 8.55 -4.37
N LEU A 184 0.75 9.71 -4.78
CA LEU A 184 0.40 10.37 -6.05
C LEU A 184 0.40 9.44 -7.28
N PRO A 185 1.38 8.55 -7.48
CA PRO A 185 1.37 7.66 -8.63
C PRO A 185 0.20 6.67 -8.62
N VAL A 186 -0.36 6.34 -7.47
CA VAL A 186 -1.50 5.40 -7.35
C VAL A 186 -2.79 6.01 -7.91
N LEU A 187 -2.92 7.36 -7.91
CA LEU A 187 -4.04 8.06 -8.55
C LEU A 187 -4.17 7.75 -10.04
N VAL A 188 -3.05 7.54 -10.70
CA VAL A 188 -3.00 7.19 -12.14
C VAL A 188 -3.05 5.68 -12.32
N LEU A 189 -2.31 4.94 -11.49
CA LEU A 189 -2.15 3.49 -11.60
C LEU A 189 -3.49 2.74 -11.52
N PHE A 190 -4.33 3.06 -10.55
CA PHE A 190 -5.56 2.32 -10.30
C PHE A 190 -6.64 2.54 -11.36
N PRO A 191 -6.95 3.79 -11.78
CA PRO A 191 -7.86 4.01 -12.91
C PRO A 191 -7.31 3.43 -14.23
N ALA A 192 -6.00 3.58 -14.49
CA ALA A 192 -5.36 3.01 -15.69
C ALA A 192 -5.47 1.47 -15.71
N PHE A 193 -5.33 0.81 -14.57
CA PHE A 193 -5.54 -0.65 -14.46
C PHE A 193 -6.97 -1.03 -14.85
N LEU A 194 -7.99 -0.34 -14.35
CA LEU A 194 -9.38 -0.60 -14.72
C LEU A 194 -9.64 -0.34 -16.19
N LEU A 195 -9.04 0.71 -16.75
CA LEU A 195 -9.12 1.05 -18.16
C LEU A 195 -8.52 -0.05 -19.04
N LEU A 196 -7.26 -0.42 -18.79
CA LEU A 196 -6.56 -1.48 -19.53
C LEU A 196 -7.30 -2.82 -19.46
N ARG A 197 -7.87 -3.13 -18.32
CA ARG A 197 -8.70 -4.31 -18.14
C ARG A 197 -9.99 -4.23 -18.96
N GLY A 198 -10.62 -3.06 -19.00
CA GLY A 198 -11.80 -2.78 -19.82
C GLY A 198 -11.53 -3.02 -21.30
N LEU A 199 -10.41 -2.51 -21.80
CA LEU A 199 -9.97 -2.68 -23.18
C LEU A 199 -9.72 -4.15 -23.56
N ARG A 200 -9.09 -4.94 -22.67
CA ARG A 200 -8.79 -6.36 -22.91
C ARG A 200 -10.03 -7.26 -22.90
N SER A 201 -11.10 -6.90 -22.21
CA SER A 201 -12.27 -7.75 -22.01
C SER A 201 -13.37 -7.64 -23.08
N GLY A 202 -13.17 -6.88 -24.14
CA GLY A 202 -14.19 -6.78 -25.21
C GLY A 202 -14.08 -5.58 -26.13
N GLY A 203 -12.92 -4.93 -26.14
CA GLY A 203 -12.61 -3.82 -27.03
C GLY A 203 -13.35 -2.51 -26.70
N TRP A 204 -13.07 -1.50 -27.51
CA TRP A 204 -13.55 -0.11 -27.42
C TRP A 204 -15.08 0.04 -27.40
N ARG A 205 -15.81 -0.96 -27.88
CA ARG A 205 -17.27 -0.95 -28.01
C ARG A 205 -18.04 -1.17 -26.68
N LYS A 206 -17.39 -1.59 -25.59
CA LYS A 206 -18.07 -1.82 -24.31
C LYS A 206 -17.86 -0.63 -23.36
N TRP A 207 -18.72 0.37 -23.45
CA TRP A 207 -18.74 1.60 -22.63
C TRP A 207 -18.55 1.40 -21.12
N GLY A 208 -18.99 0.26 -20.58
CA GLY A 208 -18.91 -0.01 -19.13
C GLY A 208 -17.50 -0.07 -18.55
N GLY A 209 -16.43 -0.28 -19.37
CA GLY A 209 -15.05 -0.29 -18.89
C GLY A 209 -14.49 1.13 -18.69
N TRP A 210 -14.80 1.99 -19.65
CA TRP A 210 -14.44 3.41 -19.61
C TRP A 210 -15.16 4.13 -18.48
N LEU A 211 -16.46 3.86 -18.33
CA LEU A 211 -17.27 4.45 -17.28
C LEU A 211 -16.69 4.10 -15.88
N THR A 212 -16.38 2.83 -15.63
CA THR A 212 -15.84 2.41 -14.33
C THR A 212 -14.49 3.05 -14.02
N ALA A 213 -13.60 3.14 -15.03
CA ALA A 213 -12.31 3.80 -14.89
C ALA A 213 -12.47 5.32 -14.70
N GLY A 214 -13.37 5.95 -15.46
CA GLY A 214 -13.68 7.38 -15.33
C GLY A 214 -14.30 7.73 -13.98
N VAL A 215 -15.27 6.94 -13.50
CA VAL A 215 -15.86 7.15 -12.17
C VAL A 215 -14.81 6.99 -11.06
N MET A 216 -13.91 6.02 -11.20
CA MET A 216 -12.80 5.89 -10.25
C MET A 216 -11.86 7.09 -10.31
N ALA A 217 -11.50 7.57 -11.51
CA ALA A 217 -10.65 8.74 -11.65
C ALA A 217 -11.27 9.99 -11.02
N VAL A 218 -12.57 10.20 -11.21
CA VAL A 218 -13.33 11.26 -10.53
C VAL A 218 -13.24 11.08 -9.00
N GLY A 219 -13.47 9.86 -8.51
CA GLY A 219 -13.33 9.55 -7.08
C GLY A 219 -11.92 9.84 -6.56
N CYS A 220 -10.86 9.57 -7.33
CA CYS A 220 -9.48 9.90 -6.98
C CYS A 220 -9.23 11.41 -6.89
N VAL A 221 -9.77 12.17 -7.84
CA VAL A 221 -9.53 13.62 -7.93
C VAL A 221 -10.30 14.39 -6.85
N LEU A 222 -11.49 13.95 -6.46
CA LEU A 222 -12.36 14.70 -5.54
C LEU A 222 -11.69 15.03 -4.18
N PRO A 223 -11.11 14.10 -3.40
CA PRO A 223 -10.45 14.44 -2.14
C PRO A 223 -9.26 15.37 -2.37
N VAL A 224 -8.41 15.06 -3.35
CA VAL A 224 -7.21 15.83 -3.68
C VAL A 224 -7.57 17.28 -4.09
N ALA A 225 -8.60 17.46 -4.92
CA ALA A 225 -9.07 18.78 -5.33
C ALA A 225 -9.70 19.55 -4.14
N ALA A 226 -10.47 18.86 -3.30
CA ALA A 226 -11.04 19.46 -2.09
C ALA A 226 -9.93 19.91 -1.12
N TYR A 227 -8.89 19.06 -0.94
CA TYR A 227 -7.73 19.42 -0.14
C TYR A 227 -6.95 20.60 -0.73
N ALA A 228 -6.68 20.60 -2.04
CA ALA A 228 -5.98 21.69 -2.71
C ALA A 228 -6.78 23.02 -2.65
N ALA A 229 -8.11 22.95 -2.73
CA ALA A 229 -8.96 24.12 -2.55
C ALA A 229 -8.93 24.63 -1.09
N TRP A 230 -8.93 23.73 -0.11
CA TRP A 230 -8.73 24.09 1.29
C TRP A 230 -7.34 24.69 1.53
N PHE A 231 -6.28 24.11 0.96
CA PHE A 231 -4.93 24.65 1.01
C PHE A 231 -4.89 26.07 0.41
N HIS A 232 -5.53 26.27 -0.75
CA HIS A 232 -5.62 27.58 -1.40
C HIS A 232 -6.31 28.63 -0.51
N SER A 233 -7.39 28.27 0.19
CA SER A 233 -8.11 29.21 1.08
C SER A 233 -7.25 29.73 2.25
N TRP A 234 -6.20 28.99 2.63
CA TRP A 234 -5.29 29.37 3.71
C TRP A 234 -3.96 29.98 3.22
N ARG A 235 -3.48 29.55 2.04
CA ARG A 235 -2.13 29.84 1.56
C ARG A 235 -2.08 30.59 0.22
N GLY A 236 -3.23 30.75 -0.45
CA GLY A 236 -3.34 31.45 -1.72
C GLY A 236 -2.98 30.65 -2.97
N ASP A 237 -2.52 29.42 -2.82
CA ASP A 237 -2.07 28.53 -3.90
C ASP A 237 -2.77 27.17 -3.87
N TYR A 238 -3.08 26.61 -5.05
CA TYR A 238 -3.54 25.23 -5.19
C TYR A 238 -2.34 24.28 -5.11
N ALA A 239 -2.15 23.62 -3.97
CA ALA A 239 -1.07 22.68 -3.74
C ALA A 239 -1.47 21.64 -2.70
N LEU A 240 -0.66 20.58 -2.58
CA LEU A 240 -0.73 19.64 -1.47
C LEU A 240 0.23 20.05 -0.34
N THR A 241 1.42 20.50 -0.71
CA THR A 241 2.46 21.01 0.19
C THR A 241 3.28 22.11 -0.48
N ARG A 242 4.27 22.65 0.22
CA ARG A 242 5.30 23.57 -0.29
C ARG A 242 6.70 23.05 0.06
N SER A 243 6.87 21.75 -0.02
CA SER A 243 8.13 21.06 0.30
C SER A 243 8.62 20.16 -0.83
N GLU A 244 7.97 20.16 -1.98
CA GLU A 244 8.36 19.30 -3.11
C GLU A 244 9.73 19.69 -3.66
N GLY A 245 9.96 20.97 -3.88
CA GLY A 245 11.25 21.50 -4.29
C GLY A 245 12.34 21.27 -3.25
N PHE A 246 12.02 21.43 -1.97
CA PHE A 246 12.93 21.17 -0.86
C PHE A 246 13.44 19.72 -0.86
N TYR A 247 12.53 18.75 -0.92
CA TYR A 247 12.92 17.33 -0.95
C TYR A 247 13.65 16.95 -2.22
N LEU A 248 13.20 17.46 -3.38
CA LEU A 248 13.87 17.19 -4.67
C LEU A 248 15.28 17.81 -4.71
N TRP A 249 15.45 19.01 -4.16
CA TRP A 249 16.78 19.61 -3.97
C TRP A 249 17.67 18.75 -3.08
N GLY A 250 17.13 18.24 -1.97
CA GLY A 250 17.80 17.26 -1.13
C GLY A 250 18.27 16.07 -1.93
N ARG A 251 17.41 15.51 -2.78
CA ARG A 251 17.74 14.36 -3.62
C ARG A 251 18.91 14.64 -4.55
N VAL A 252 18.90 15.77 -5.26
CA VAL A 252 19.97 16.10 -6.19
C VAL A 252 21.27 16.55 -5.49
N SER A 253 21.21 16.99 -4.24
CA SER A 253 22.38 17.41 -3.49
C SER A 253 23.46 16.32 -3.39
N SER A 254 23.11 15.05 -3.51
CA SER A 254 24.05 13.92 -3.46
C SER A 254 25.01 13.86 -4.66
N PHE A 255 24.68 14.50 -5.79
CA PHE A 255 25.49 14.46 -7.01
C PHE A 255 25.66 15.81 -7.71
N ALA A 256 24.84 16.83 -7.36
CA ALA A 256 24.83 18.11 -8.07
C ALA A 256 26.17 18.85 -7.95
N GLU A 257 26.76 19.21 -9.08
CA GLU A 257 27.96 20.04 -9.19
C GLU A 257 27.67 21.30 -10.01
N CYS A 258 27.68 22.47 -9.38
CA CYS A 258 27.31 23.73 -10.02
C CYS A 258 28.27 24.13 -11.16
N SER A 259 29.53 23.67 -11.13
CA SER A 259 30.48 23.81 -12.26
C SER A 259 30.00 23.11 -13.53
N VAL A 260 29.25 22.00 -13.39
CA VAL A 260 28.67 21.22 -14.50
C VAL A 260 27.29 21.76 -14.87
N ILE A 261 26.45 22.01 -13.85
CA ILE A 261 25.05 22.46 -14.04
C ILE A 261 25.01 23.86 -14.64
N LYS A 262 25.89 24.77 -14.20
CA LYS A 262 25.92 26.20 -14.60
C LYS A 262 24.53 26.84 -14.44
N PRO A 263 23.95 26.80 -13.25
CA PRO A 263 22.59 27.27 -13.01
C PRO A 263 22.47 28.78 -13.24
N PRO A 264 21.25 29.30 -13.47
CA PRO A 264 20.97 30.75 -13.47
C PRO A 264 21.46 31.47 -12.22
N ALA A 265 21.70 32.79 -12.34
CA ALA A 265 22.32 33.58 -11.28
C ALA A 265 21.55 33.56 -9.94
N ASP A 266 20.22 33.51 -9.98
CA ASP A 266 19.35 33.42 -8.82
C ASP A 266 19.41 32.05 -8.11
N GLU A 267 19.74 30.98 -8.85
CA GLU A 267 19.90 29.63 -8.31
C GLU A 267 21.31 29.37 -7.72
N LEU A 268 22.30 30.19 -8.04
CA LEU A 268 23.66 30.02 -7.51
C LEU A 268 23.72 29.98 -5.97
N ARG A 269 22.83 30.71 -5.31
CA ARG A 269 22.75 30.74 -3.83
C ARG A 269 22.31 29.40 -3.20
N VAL A 270 21.67 28.52 -3.95
CA VAL A 270 21.25 27.21 -3.48
C VAL A 270 22.12 26.07 -4.00
N CYS A 271 23.30 26.40 -4.56
CA CYS A 271 24.31 25.41 -4.91
C CYS A 271 24.76 24.63 -3.68
N PRO A 272 24.70 23.28 -3.68
CA PRO A 272 25.19 22.48 -2.58
C PRO A 272 26.69 22.70 -2.33
N ALA A 273 27.07 22.95 -1.09
CA ALA A 273 28.46 23.17 -0.72
C ALA A 273 29.28 21.87 -0.72
N GLY A 274 30.58 21.99 -0.98
CA GLY A 274 31.52 20.87 -0.98
C GLY A 274 31.38 19.94 -2.18
N SER A 275 32.29 18.97 -2.26
CA SER A 275 32.18 17.91 -3.30
C SER A 275 31.06 16.92 -2.96
N PRO A 276 30.42 16.27 -3.95
CA PRO A 276 29.37 15.27 -3.70
C PRO A 276 29.78 14.19 -2.69
N SER A 277 31.03 13.73 -2.74
CA SER A 277 31.57 12.70 -1.85
C SER A 277 31.76 13.14 -0.40
N SER A 278 31.76 14.44 -0.12
CA SER A 278 31.94 15.00 1.25
C SER A 278 30.61 15.33 1.93
N ARG A 279 29.47 15.21 1.22
CA ARG A 279 28.16 15.55 1.74
C ARG A 279 27.56 14.36 2.48
N THR A 280 26.78 14.65 3.50
CA THR A 280 25.96 13.64 4.19
C THR A 280 24.82 13.15 3.28
N PRO A 281 24.17 12.04 3.61
CA PRO A 281 23.02 11.57 2.84
C PRO A 281 21.95 12.66 2.64
N PRO A 282 21.21 12.64 1.51
CA PRO A 282 20.22 13.67 1.20
C PRO A 282 19.24 13.99 2.33
N GLY A 283 18.74 12.95 3.01
CA GLY A 283 17.78 13.10 4.11
C GLY A 283 18.34 13.79 5.36
N ASP A 284 19.66 13.75 5.57
CA ASP A 284 20.33 14.52 6.62
C ASP A 284 20.77 15.91 6.10
N TYR A 285 21.33 15.95 4.87
CA TYR A 285 21.90 17.14 4.29
C TYR A 285 20.88 18.29 4.17
N ILE A 286 19.63 18.01 3.80
CA ILE A 286 18.59 19.05 3.63
C ILE A 286 18.30 19.84 4.92
N TRP A 287 18.50 19.24 6.08
CA TRP A 287 18.23 19.90 7.37
C TRP A 287 19.41 20.69 7.89
N HIS A 288 20.63 20.39 7.43
CA HIS A 288 21.88 20.95 7.94
C HIS A 288 22.58 21.89 6.95
N ALA A 289 22.26 21.82 5.65
CA ALA A 289 22.86 22.65 4.61
C ALA A 289 22.53 24.14 4.81
N PRO A 290 23.55 25.03 5.04
CA PRO A 290 23.31 26.46 5.31
C PRO A 290 22.53 27.16 4.20
N GLN A 291 22.77 26.75 2.93
CA GLN A 291 22.11 27.32 1.74
C GLN A 291 20.59 27.21 1.76
N VAL A 292 20.07 26.25 2.50
CA VAL A 292 18.63 25.97 2.60
C VAL A 292 18.11 26.25 4.01
N ARG A 293 18.85 25.84 5.05
CA ARG A 293 18.47 26.10 6.44
C ARG A 293 18.32 27.58 6.74
N ASP A 294 19.26 28.40 6.24
CA ASP A 294 19.34 29.82 6.55
C ASP A 294 18.71 30.70 5.44
N ILE A 295 18.00 30.09 4.49
CA ILE A 295 17.34 30.81 3.40
C ILE A 295 16.21 31.73 3.92
N ALA A 296 16.22 32.98 3.50
CA ALA A 296 15.23 33.94 3.93
C ALA A 296 13.79 33.48 3.58
N GLY A 297 12.90 33.50 4.56
CA GLY A 297 11.52 33.02 4.41
C GLY A 297 11.33 31.50 4.61
N GLY A 298 12.41 30.80 4.93
CA GLY A 298 12.40 29.35 5.18
C GLY A 298 12.32 28.49 3.89
N PRO A 299 12.74 27.24 3.96
CA PRO A 299 12.83 26.37 2.77
C PRO A 299 11.45 26.00 2.16
N VAL A 300 10.42 25.94 2.97
CA VAL A 300 9.06 25.54 2.57
C VAL A 300 8.12 26.73 2.27
N SER A 301 8.68 27.85 1.81
CA SER A 301 7.88 28.99 1.29
C SER A 301 7.62 28.83 -0.21
N VAL A 302 6.60 29.50 -0.74
CA VAL A 302 6.24 29.41 -2.18
C VAL A 302 7.41 29.76 -3.10
N ALA A 303 8.12 30.87 -2.78
CA ALA A 303 9.23 31.33 -3.60
C ALA A 303 10.43 30.38 -3.54
N ASN A 304 10.78 29.92 -2.34
CA ASN A 304 11.93 29.03 -2.15
C ASN A 304 11.65 27.61 -2.65
N ASP A 305 10.43 27.11 -2.49
CA ASP A 305 10.04 25.79 -3.06
C ASP A 305 10.21 25.78 -4.59
N ARG A 306 9.80 26.86 -5.29
CA ARG A 306 10.04 27.01 -6.73
C ARG A 306 11.52 27.05 -7.06
N LEU A 307 12.27 27.91 -6.36
CA LEU A 307 13.73 28.05 -6.59
C LEU A 307 14.46 26.71 -6.42
N LEU A 308 14.17 25.99 -5.35
CA LEU A 308 14.80 24.70 -5.04
C LEU A 308 14.41 23.63 -6.07
N ARG A 309 13.15 23.64 -6.51
CA ARG A 309 12.67 22.72 -7.55
C ARG A 309 13.31 23.02 -8.91
N ASP A 310 13.38 24.29 -9.32
CA ASP A 310 13.92 24.70 -10.61
C ASP A 310 15.42 24.37 -10.68
N PHE A 311 16.19 24.64 -9.61
CA PHE A 311 17.58 24.16 -9.48
C PHE A 311 17.69 22.64 -9.60
N ALA A 312 16.80 21.90 -8.92
CA ALA A 312 16.85 20.45 -8.95
C ALA A 312 16.55 19.88 -10.35
N ILE A 313 15.64 20.51 -11.10
CA ILE A 313 15.37 20.13 -12.50
C ILE A 313 16.62 20.37 -13.34
N HIS A 314 17.25 21.55 -13.27
CA HIS A 314 18.50 21.82 -13.99
C HIS A 314 19.61 20.83 -13.62
N ALA A 315 19.71 20.43 -12.36
CA ALA A 315 20.69 19.44 -11.92
C ALA A 315 20.43 18.05 -12.56
N VAL A 316 19.17 17.62 -12.62
CA VAL A 316 18.78 16.34 -13.27
C VAL A 316 19.05 16.39 -14.78
N GLU A 317 18.71 17.50 -15.44
CA GLU A 317 18.93 17.68 -16.88
C GLU A 317 20.41 17.69 -17.24
N ALA A 318 21.25 18.36 -16.43
CA ALA A 318 22.69 18.43 -16.68
C ALA A 318 23.42 17.14 -16.29
N GLN A 319 22.93 16.40 -15.27
CA GLN A 319 23.61 15.22 -14.71
C GLN A 319 22.66 14.01 -14.58
N PRO A 320 22.02 13.54 -15.67
CA PRO A 320 20.98 12.49 -15.60
C PRO A 320 21.52 11.14 -15.10
N LEU A 321 22.79 10.82 -15.39
CA LEU A 321 23.42 9.59 -14.87
C LEU A 321 23.71 9.70 -13.37
N GLY A 322 24.07 10.87 -12.87
CA GLY A 322 24.22 11.15 -11.44
C GLY A 322 22.90 10.94 -10.69
N TYR A 323 21.81 11.45 -11.25
CA TYR A 323 20.46 11.22 -10.71
C TYR A 323 20.09 9.74 -10.70
N LEU A 324 20.27 9.04 -11.82
CA LEU A 324 19.98 7.61 -11.92
C LEU A 324 20.81 6.81 -10.90
N HIS A 325 22.10 7.08 -10.80
CA HIS A 325 22.98 6.43 -9.82
C HIS A 325 22.50 6.68 -8.37
N SER A 326 22.13 7.91 -8.05
CA SER A 326 21.62 8.30 -6.74
C SER A 326 20.32 7.53 -6.40
N VAL A 327 19.37 7.41 -7.33
CA VAL A 327 18.14 6.63 -7.13
C VAL A 327 18.43 5.14 -6.96
N LEU A 328 19.30 4.56 -7.80
CA LEU A 328 19.66 3.13 -7.70
C LEU A 328 20.41 2.83 -6.40
N SER A 329 21.27 3.73 -5.93
CA SER A 329 21.94 3.60 -4.64
C SER A 329 20.94 3.63 -3.48
N GLY A 330 19.94 4.52 -3.52
CA GLY A 330 18.85 4.53 -2.55
C GLY A 330 18.02 3.24 -2.55
N LEU A 331 17.74 2.69 -3.75
CA LEU A 331 17.07 1.39 -3.86
C LEU A 331 17.91 0.25 -3.30
N ALA A 332 19.23 0.29 -3.49
CA ALA A 332 20.14 -0.74 -2.95
C ALA A 332 20.10 -0.80 -1.42
N LEU A 333 19.91 0.34 -0.73
CA LEU A 333 19.76 0.39 0.73
C LEU A 333 18.58 -0.47 1.22
N SER A 334 17.51 -0.56 0.42
CA SER A 334 16.35 -1.41 0.76
C SER A 334 16.67 -2.90 0.82
N LEU A 335 17.79 -3.32 0.23
CA LEU A 335 18.23 -4.71 0.14
C LEU A 335 19.36 -5.06 1.10
N GLU A 336 19.88 -4.08 1.84
CA GLU A 336 21.01 -4.30 2.74
C GLU A 336 20.64 -5.11 4.00
N TRP A 337 21.63 -5.86 4.46
CA TRP A 337 21.58 -6.55 5.74
C TRP A 337 23.00 -6.74 6.28
N PRO A 338 23.26 -6.35 7.53
CA PRO A 338 22.35 -5.61 8.44
C PRO A 338 22.02 -4.21 7.92
N ARG A 339 20.91 -3.61 8.40
CA ARG A 339 20.56 -2.22 8.12
C ARG A 339 21.67 -1.30 8.63
N ARG A 340 22.18 -0.43 7.78
CA ARG A 340 23.11 0.62 8.22
C ARG A 340 22.35 1.80 8.84
N PRO A 341 22.98 2.61 9.70
CA PRO A 341 22.39 3.88 10.13
C PRO A 341 22.24 4.83 8.92
N TYR A 342 20.99 5.00 8.45
CA TYR A 342 20.70 5.87 7.30
C TYR A 342 19.36 6.62 7.54
N PRO A 343 19.26 7.93 7.24
CA PRO A 343 20.36 8.80 6.77
C PRO A 343 21.41 9.10 7.85
N ASP A 344 21.06 8.92 9.12
CA ASP A 344 21.89 9.12 10.30
C ASP A 344 21.43 8.27 11.50
N ALA A 345 22.27 8.15 12.51
CA ALA A 345 21.95 7.37 13.71
C ALA A 345 20.81 7.98 14.55
N GLY A 346 20.62 9.30 14.47
CA GLY A 346 19.55 10.00 15.19
C GLY A 346 18.17 9.67 14.65
N THR A 347 18.05 9.54 13.31
CA THR A 347 16.82 9.11 12.63
C THR A 347 16.53 7.63 12.92
N VAL A 348 17.55 6.76 12.81
CA VAL A 348 17.39 5.32 13.08
C VAL A 348 17.02 5.03 14.53
N TYR A 349 17.40 5.91 15.46
CA TYR A 349 16.93 5.78 16.84
C TYR A 349 15.40 5.67 16.94
N TYR A 350 14.65 6.38 16.11
CA TYR A 350 13.19 6.38 16.17
C TYR A 350 12.52 5.14 15.52
N TYR A 351 13.31 4.19 14.99
CA TYR A 351 12.81 2.97 14.37
C TYR A 351 12.86 1.75 15.31
N TYR A 352 12.96 1.98 16.61
CA TYR A 352 12.99 0.92 17.61
C TYR A 352 12.21 1.31 18.86
N PHE A 353 11.59 0.33 19.48
CA PHE A 353 11.10 0.46 20.83
C PHE A 353 12.28 0.74 21.78
N HIS A 354 12.17 1.74 22.63
CA HIS A 354 13.22 2.11 23.57
C HIS A 354 12.73 2.06 25.01
N LEU A 355 13.51 1.44 25.93
CA LEU A 355 13.24 1.44 27.36
C LEU A 355 13.40 2.85 27.98
N LYS A 356 14.05 3.76 27.27
CA LYS A 356 14.21 5.18 27.65
C LYS A 356 13.90 6.06 26.42
N PRO A 357 12.62 6.25 26.09
CA PRO A 357 12.24 7.08 24.95
C PRO A 357 12.65 8.53 25.18
N LYS A 358 12.97 9.24 24.10
CA LYS A 358 13.28 10.67 24.15
C LYS A 358 12.06 11.45 24.67
N PRO A 359 12.26 12.46 25.52
CA PRO A 359 11.18 13.32 25.98
C PRO A 359 10.61 14.13 24.82
N ILE A 360 9.34 14.49 24.90
CA ILE A 360 8.70 15.42 23.98
C ILE A 360 9.34 16.80 24.16
N PRO A 361 9.81 17.48 23.08
CA PRO A 361 10.40 18.80 23.18
C PRO A 361 9.42 19.82 23.77
N ALA A 362 9.81 20.48 24.87
CA ALA A 362 8.94 21.40 25.59
C ALA A 362 8.75 22.73 24.85
N ASP A 363 9.83 23.25 24.25
CA ASP A 363 9.89 24.63 23.76
C ASP A 363 9.87 24.74 22.23
N HIS A 364 9.87 23.62 21.52
CA HIS A 364 9.89 23.63 20.07
C HIS A 364 8.48 23.59 19.47
N SER A 365 8.23 24.54 18.57
CA SER A 365 6.98 24.66 17.82
C SER A 365 7.19 24.25 16.36
N TRP A 366 6.58 23.16 15.92
CA TRP A 366 6.53 22.74 14.51
C TRP A 366 5.34 23.33 13.76
N VAL A 367 4.27 23.68 14.49
CA VAL A 367 3.08 24.31 13.94
C VAL A 367 2.74 25.53 14.80
N PRO A 368 2.68 26.74 14.24
CA PRO A 368 2.40 27.96 15.02
C PRO A 368 1.17 27.82 15.91
N GLY A 369 1.26 28.34 17.14
CA GLY A 369 0.16 28.34 18.11
C GLY A 369 0.24 27.26 19.20
N GLY A 370 1.32 26.46 19.26
CA GLY A 370 1.62 25.54 20.34
C GLY A 370 3.01 24.91 20.20
N THR A 371 3.46 24.25 21.25
CA THR A 371 4.69 23.44 21.25
C THR A 371 4.33 21.95 21.14
N ALA A 372 5.31 21.10 20.81
CA ALA A 372 5.09 19.66 20.78
C ALA A 372 4.52 19.13 22.09
N TYR A 373 5.03 19.61 23.22
CA TYR A 373 4.56 19.22 24.55
C TYR A 373 3.13 19.71 24.84
N SER A 374 2.85 21.01 24.59
CA SER A 374 1.51 21.55 24.82
C SER A 374 0.44 20.86 23.96
N ASP A 375 0.79 20.51 22.71
CA ASP A 375 -0.10 19.82 21.79
C ASP A 375 -0.38 18.37 22.25
N ALA A 376 0.65 17.66 22.73
CA ALA A 376 0.48 16.32 23.26
C ALA A 376 -0.39 16.30 24.52
N VAL A 377 -0.20 17.27 25.43
CA VAL A 377 -1.03 17.43 26.64
C VAL A 377 -2.46 17.79 26.27
N GLN A 378 -2.67 18.74 25.35
CA GLN A 378 -4.00 19.14 24.90
C GLN A 378 -4.76 17.99 24.27
N TYR A 379 -4.09 17.18 23.42
CA TYR A 379 -4.72 16.09 22.70
C TYR A 379 -5.06 14.89 23.62
N GLY A 380 -4.13 14.48 24.46
CA GLY A 380 -4.24 13.20 25.16
C GLY A 380 -4.20 13.27 26.68
N HIS A 381 -4.20 14.48 27.28
CA HIS A 381 -3.94 14.67 28.72
C HIS A 381 -2.67 13.97 29.20
N ALA A 382 -1.75 13.66 28.27
CA ALA A 382 -0.70 12.69 28.47
C ALA A 382 0.64 13.36 28.75
N THR A 383 1.29 12.80 29.72
CA THR A 383 2.74 12.81 29.93
C THR A 383 3.45 12.03 28.82
N PRO A 384 4.80 12.16 28.70
CA PRO A 384 5.61 11.42 27.72
C PRO A 384 5.35 9.91 27.77
N SER A 385 5.65 9.23 26.67
CA SER A 385 5.49 7.78 26.50
C SER A 385 5.94 7.02 27.75
N ARG A 386 4.99 6.39 28.42
CA ARG A 386 5.26 5.60 29.63
C ARG A 386 5.79 4.23 29.23
N VAL A 387 6.86 3.79 29.86
CA VAL A 387 7.42 2.44 29.69
C VAL A 387 6.97 1.56 30.84
N VAL A 388 6.42 0.39 30.55
CA VAL A 388 5.91 -0.57 31.52
C VAL A 388 6.62 -1.92 31.36
N GLU A 389 7.41 -2.28 32.36
CA GLU A 389 8.09 -3.58 32.44
C GLU A 389 7.13 -4.68 32.96
N PRO A 390 7.31 -5.95 32.55
CA PRO A 390 8.34 -6.48 31.65
C PRO A 390 7.96 -6.40 30.16
N PHE A 391 6.78 -5.86 29.81
CA PHE A 391 6.25 -5.87 28.45
C PHE A 391 7.13 -5.08 27.48
N ALA A 392 7.67 -3.95 27.93
CA ALA A 392 8.56 -3.11 27.13
C ALA A 392 9.85 -3.84 26.75
N THR A 393 10.51 -4.50 27.70
CA THR A 393 11.71 -5.30 27.45
C THR A 393 11.42 -6.45 26.47
N LEU A 394 10.26 -7.09 26.56
CA LEU A 394 9.89 -8.19 25.69
C LEU A 394 9.68 -7.73 24.23
N ILE A 395 9.00 -6.60 24.01
CA ILE A 395 8.75 -6.11 22.65
C ILE A 395 10.01 -5.47 22.03
N ASP A 396 10.83 -4.74 22.78
CA ASP A 396 12.13 -4.24 22.33
C ASP A 396 13.05 -5.39 21.91
N GLY A 397 13.17 -6.43 22.73
CA GLY A 397 13.97 -7.61 22.41
C GLY A 397 13.42 -8.38 21.20
N TYR A 398 12.11 -8.45 21.04
CA TYR A 398 11.49 -9.07 19.88
C TYR A 398 11.83 -8.32 18.59
N GLU A 399 11.64 -7.02 18.54
CA GLU A 399 11.87 -6.20 17.37
C GLU A 399 13.29 -6.28 16.84
N ARG A 400 14.30 -6.31 17.73
CA ARG A 400 15.72 -6.41 17.35
C ARG A 400 16.05 -7.66 16.54
N VAL A 401 15.24 -8.70 16.66
CA VAL A 401 15.43 -9.99 15.99
C VAL A 401 14.45 -10.18 14.84
N PHE A 402 13.19 -9.78 15.02
CA PHE A 402 12.10 -10.07 14.09
C PHE A 402 11.66 -8.83 13.30
N TYR A 403 12.39 -8.53 12.23
CA TYR A 403 12.04 -7.53 11.22
C TYR A 403 12.29 -8.07 9.81
N THR A 404 11.72 -7.45 8.80
CA THR A 404 11.92 -7.86 7.41
C THR A 404 13.32 -7.44 6.94
N TYR A 405 14.23 -8.41 6.84
CA TYR A 405 15.60 -8.19 6.36
C TYR A 405 15.63 -7.79 4.88
N GLY A 406 16.56 -6.93 4.48
CA GLY A 406 16.69 -6.47 3.10
C GLY A 406 16.74 -7.58 2.04
N PRO A 407 17.54 -8.66 2.19
CA PRO A 407 17.52 -9.80 1.26
C PRO A 407 16.16 -10.50 1.17
N LEU A 408 15.44 -10.63 2.30
CA LEU A 408 14.08 -11.18 2.31
C LEU A 408 13.11 -10.25 1.58
N PHE A 409 13.21 -8.94 1.79
CA PHE A 409 12.45 -7.94 1.07
C PHE A 409 12.69 -8.01 -0.44
N GLY A 410 13.95 -8.11 -0.88
CA GLY A 410 14.32 -8.30 -2.28
C GLY A 410 13.72 -9.58 -2.87
N LEU A 411 13.80 -10.71 -2.14
CA LEU A 411 13.16 -11.95 -2.55
C LEU A 411 11.65 -11.80 -2.71
N ILE A 412 11.02 -11.05 -1.81
CA ILE A 412 9.59 -10.73 -1.88
C ILE A 412 9.27 -9.99 -3.19
N LEU A 413 10.01 -8.95 -3.52
CA LEU A 413 9.83 -8.18 -4.76
C LEU A 413 10.05 -9.04 -6.01
N LEU A 414 11.05 -9.91 -6.02
CA LEU A 414 11.35 -10.80 -7.15
C LEU A 414 10.28 -11.86 -7.39
N THR A 415 9.47 -12.22 -6.41
CA THR A 415 8.38 -13.21 -6.61
C THR A 415 7.23 -12.68 -7.45
N GLY A 416 7.04 -11.36 -7.54
CA GLY A 416 5.99 -10.72 -8.34
C GLY A 416 6.05 -11.05 -9.84
N PRO A 417 7.19 -10.83 -10.53
CA PRO A 417 7.35 -11.19 -11.95
C PRO A 417 7.16 -12.68 -12.23
N GLY A 418 7.60 -13.56 -11.32
CA GLY A 418 7.43 -15.03 -11.46
C GLY A 418 5.98 -15.49 -11.54
N GLY A 419 5.05 -14.75 -10.94
CA GLY A 419 3.61 -14.99 -11.08
C GLY A 419 3.05 -14.57 -12.45
N VAL A 420 3.71 -13.62 -13.11
CA VAL A 420 3.35 -13.06 -14.43
C VAL A 420 3.95 -13.90 -15.57
N LEU A 421 5.19 -14.37 -15.39
CA LEU A 421 5.93 -15.19 -16.36
C LEU A 421 5.53 -16.66 -16.24
N ARG A 422 4.35 -17.03 -16.73
CA ARG A 422 4.02 -18.43 -16.90
C ARG A 422 4.70 -18.99 -18.15
N ILE A 423 5.77 -19.75 -17.97
CA ILE A 423 6.24 -20.69 -18.97
C ILE A 423 5.13 -21.74 -19.14
N ARG A 424 4.29 -21.59 -20.15
CA ARG A 424 3.38 -22.66 -20.60
C ARG A 424 4.25 -23.77 -21.16
N ARG A 425 4.43 -24.86 -20.42
CA ARG A 425 4.90 -26.09 -21.01
C ARG A 425 3.88 -26.49 -22.10
N PRO A 426 4.33 -26.74 -23.35
CA PRO A 426 3.42 -27.20 -24.39
C PRO A 426 2.76 -28.50 -23.91
N ARG A 427 1.43 -28.62 -23.98
CA ARG A 427 0.77 -29.90 -23.93
C ARG A 427 1.22 -30.66 -25.18
N ALA A 428 2.07 -31.65 -25.00
CA ALA A 428 2.48 -32.58 -26.04
C ALA A 428 1.25 -33.30 -26.61
N ARG A 429 0.72 -32.81 -27.72
CA ARG A 429 -0.21 -33.51 -28.62
C ARG A 429 -0.25 -32.82 -30.00
N THR A 430 0.91 -32.58 -30.61
CA THR A 430 1.07 -32.54 -32.06
C THR A 430 2.57 -32.52 -32.39
N PRO A 431 3.11 -33.42 -33.20
CA PRO A 431 4.51 -33.42 -33.64
C PRO A 431 4.60 -32.49 -34.86
N ARG A 432 4.79 -31.22 -34.66
CA ARG A 432 5.25 -30.31 -35.71
C ARG A 432 6.12 -29.22 -35.09
N LEU A 433 7.39 -29.23 -35.45
CA LEU A 433 8.42 -28.19 -35.25
C LEU A 433 8.23 -27.26 -34.01
N ALA A 434 8.65 -27.73 -32.83
CA ALA A 434 8.47 -26.97 -31.57
C ALA A 434 9.78 -26.86 -30.79
N TRP A 435 10.77 -26.19 -31.35
CA TRP A 435 11.97 -25.80 -30.58
C TRP A 435 12.07 -24.27 -30.34
N ALA A 436 11.01 -23.51 -30.62
CA ALA A 436 10.91 -22.14 -30.17
C ALA A 436 10.05 -22.07 -28.89
N PRO A 437 10.57 -21.64 -27.72
CA PRO A 437 9.74 -21.35 -26.58
C PRO A 437 8.83 -20.19 -26.93
N ARG A 438 7.55 -20.48 -27.21
CA ARG A 438 6.53 -19.43 -27.32
C ARG A 438 6.29 -18.89 -25.93
N LEU A 439 6.94 -17.78 -25.59
CA LEU A 439 6.58 -16.91 -24.47
C LEU A 439 5.16 -16.37 -24.73
N ALA A 440 4.15 -17.15 -24.36
CA ALA A 440 2.78 -16.67 -24.40
C ALA A 440 2.57 -15.71 -23.21
N TRP A 441 2.85 -14.45 -23.42
CA TRP A 441 2.47 -13.35 -22.53
C TRP A 441 0.93 -13.30 -22.46
N ALA A 442 0.35 -13.94 -21.48
CA ALA A 442 -1.03 -13.71 -21.06
C ALA A 442 -1.01 -13.39 -19.57
N PRO A 443 -0.61 -12.17 -19.19
CA PRO A 443 -0.65 -11.76 -17.79
C PRO A 443 -2.11 -11.78 -17.32
N ARG A 444 -2.37 -12.49 -16.21
CA ARG A 444 -3.60 -12.28 -15.47
C ARG A 444 -3.49 -10.90 -14.84
N THR A 445 -4.21 -9.94 -15.40
CA THR A 445 -4.12 -8.53 -15.05
C THR A 445 -4.24 -8.26 -13.56
N GLY A 446 -5.05 -9.02 -12.82
CA GLY A 446 -5.25 -8.85 -11.38
C GLY A 446 -4.03 -9.18 -10.49
N SER A 447 -3.07 -9.98 -10.98
CA SER A 447 -1.86 -10.29 -10.20
C SER A 447 -0.74 -9.27 -10.38
N MET A 448 -0.80 -8.42 -11.42
CA MET A 448 0.22 -7.39 -11.66
C MET A 448 -0.01 -6.14 -10.79
N LEU A 449 -1.26 -5.81 -10.49
CA LEU A 449 -1.58 -4.57 -9.79
C LEU A 449 -0.86 -4.46 -8.43
N PRO A 450 -0.92 -5.47 -7.53
CA PRO A 450 -0.19 -5.39 -6.27
C PRO A 450 1.31 -5.18 -6.46
N TRP A 451 1.93 -5.93 -7.37
CA TRP A 451 3.37 -5.82 -7.59
C TRP A 451 3.78 -4.46 -8.18
N VAL A 452 3.04 -3.95 -9.18
CA VAL A 452 3.32 -2.62 -9.74
C VAL A 452 3.12 -1.54 -8.68
N THR A 453 2.09 -1.67 -7.82
CA THR A 453 1.88 -0.75 -6.69
C THR A 453 3.06 -0.78 -5.73
N ALA A 454 3.56 -1.98 -5.36
CA ALA A 454 4.75 -2.13 -4.51
C ALA A 454 5.97 -1.41 -5.11
N VAL A 455 6.26 -1.65 -6.39
CA VAL A 455 7.41 -1.05 -7.07
C VAL A 455 7.27 0.47 -7.14
N VAL A 456 6.09 0.97 -7.47
CA VAL A 456 5.84 2.41 -7.59
C VAL A 456 5.95 3.11 -6.24
N LEU A 457 5.39 2.53 -5.17
CA LEU A 457 5.46 3.08 -3.81
C LEU A 457 6.88 3.01 -3.22
N LEU A 458 7.73 2.09 -3.68
CA LEU A 458 9.13 2.04 -3.31
C LEU A 458 9.97 3.08 -4.09
N VAL A 459 9.82 3.10 -5.40
CA VAL A 459 10.69 3.90 -6.28
C VAL A 459 10.37 5.39 -6.20
N PHE A 460 9.09 5.76 -6.14
CA PHE A 460 8.68 7.16 -6.22
C PHE A 460 9.26 8.03 -5.08
N PRO A 461 9.10 7.70 -3.79
CA PRO A 461 9.68 8.53 -2.72
C PRO A 461 11.21 8.57 -2.77
N ILE A 462 11.88 7.46 -3.13
CA ILE A 462 13.34 7.44 -3.29
C ILE A 462 13.79 8.35 -4.44
N ALA A 463 13.02 8.42 -5.52
CA ALA A 463 13.32 9.25 -6.67
C ALA A 463 13.14 10.75 -6.39
N VAL A 464 12.12 11.12 -5.62
CA VAL A 464 11.79 12.54 -5.39
C VAL A 464 12.37 13.13 -4.10
N ALA A 465 12.74 12.29 -3.14
CA ALA A 465 13.28 12.73 -1.85
C ALA A 465 14.59 12.01 -1.51
N ASP A 466 14.49 10.93 -0.77
CA ASP A 466 15.62 10.08 -0.37
C ASP A 466 15.09 8.69 0.01
N PHE A 467 15.99 7.75 0.35
CA PHE A 467 15.62 6.49 0.98
C PHE A 467 15.32 6.70 2.48
N ASP A 468 14.27 6.04 2.94
CA ASP A 468 13.94 5.92 4.35
C ASP A 468 13.39 4.50 4.59
N TYR A 469 13.77 3.84 5.69
CA TYR A 469 13.30 2.48 6.01
C TYR A 469 11.79 2.40 6.14
N ARG A 470 11.11 3.49 6.53
CA ARG A 470 9.64 3.58 6.58
C ARG A 470 8.96 3.34 5.23
N TYR A 471 9.63 3.66 4.13
CA TYR A 471 9.08 3.44 2.78
C TYR A 471 8.97 1.96 2.40
N LEU A 472 9.59 1.06 3.18
CA LEU A 472 9.44 -0.38 3.00
C LEU A 472 8.07 -0.87 3.51
N LEU A 473 7.52 -0.24 4.56
CA LEU A 473 6.30 -0.68 5.23
C LEU A 473 5.08 -0.69 4.28
N PRO A 474 4.76 0.40 3.55
CA PRO A 474 3.66 0.38 2.59
C PRO A 474 3.86 -0.58 1.40
N VAL A 475 5.08 -1.09 1.18
CA VAL A 475 5.40 -2.00 0.07
C VAL A 475 5.13 -3.46 0.43
N LEU A 476 5.34 -3.85 1.68
CA LEU A 476 5.21 -5.23 2.16
C LEU A 476 3.84 -5.88 1.85
N PRO A 477 2.70 -5.17 1.97
CA PRO A 477 1.38 -5.73 1.72
C PRO A 477 1.10 -6.15 0.27
N PHE A 478 1.77 -5.57 -0.70
CA PHE A 478 1.47 -5.77 -2.13
C PHE A 478 2.10 -7.02 -2.73
N ARG A 479 2.59 -7.92 -1.91
CA ARG A 479 3.16 -9.21 -2.29
C ARG A 479 2.12 -10.14 -2.89
N HIS A 480 2.32 -10.63 -4.11
CA HIS A 480 1.51 -11.69 -4.70
C HIS A 480 2.25 -13.04 -4.62
N PRO A 481 1.81 -14.00 -3.80
CA PRO A 481 2.42 -15.33 -3.81
C PRO A 481 2.11 -16.02 -5.15
N GLY A 482 3.18 -16.28 -5.93
CA GLY A 482 3.09 -16.98 -7.20
C GLY A 482 2.39 -18.34 -7.03
N ARG A 483 1.43 -18.66 -7.90
CA ARG A 483 0.76 -19.97 -7.92
C ARG A 483 1.77 -21.04 -8.30
N ARG A 484 2.13 -21.96 -7.41
CA ARG A 484 2.86 -23.18 -7.80
C ARG A 484 2.02 -23.96 -8.81
N PRO A 485 2.63 -24.57 -9.87
CA PRO A 485 1.89 -25.49 -10.75
C PRO A 485 1.37 -26.63 -9.89
N GLY A 486 0.05 -26.80 -9.89
CA GLY A 486 -0.58 -27.85 -9.11
C GLY A 486 -0.05 -29.23 -9.54
N LEU A 487 0.59 -29.90 -8.62
CA LEU A 487 0.59 -31.36 -8.60
C LEU A 487 -0.89 -31.77 -8.48
N ARG A 488 -1.50 -32.13 -9.59
CA ARG A 488 -2.75 -32.88 -9.55
C ARG A 488 -2.41 -34.18 -8.82
N ALA A 489 -2.91 -34.32 -7.61
CA ALA A 489 -3.08 -35.62 -7.01
C ALA A 489 -3.90 -36.42 -8.01
N GLY A 490 -3.29 -37.42 -8.61
CA GLY A 490 -3.96 -38.40 -9.41
C GLY A 490 -4.93 -39.14 -8.51
N SER A 491 -6.22 -38.75 -8.54
CA SER A 491 -7.27 -39.60 -8.04
C SER A 491 -7.42 -40.77 -9.03
N GLY A 492 -6.59 -41.76 -8.83
CA GLY A 492 -6.78 -43.09 -9.36
C GLY A 492 -7.98 -43.71 -8.63
N GLN A 493 -9.17 -43.43 -9.07
CA GLN A 493 -10.30 -44.32 -8.83
C GLN A 493 -10.38 -45.25 -10.03
N GLY A 494 -9.78 -46.43 -9.88
CA GLY A 494 -10.04 -47.59 -10.69
C GLY A 494 -11.52 -47.97 -10.57
N ARG A 495 -12.26 -47.85 -11.65
CA ARG A 495 -13.53 -48.57 -11.81
C ARG A 495 -13.21 -50.02 -12.09
N PRO A 496 -13.79 -51.01 -11.38
CA PRO A 496 -13.64 -52.43 -11.71
C PRO A 496 -14.36 -52.69 -13.03
N GLY A 497 -13.63 -53.22 -13.97
CA GLY A 497 -14.18 -53.70 -15.24
C GLY A 497 -15.09 -54.93 -15.05
N THR A 498 -16.33 -54.83 -15.41
CA THR A 498 -17.18 -55.98 -15.68
C THR A 498 -16.93 -56.44 -17.11
N ARG A 499 -16.26 -57.58 -17.24
CA ARG A 499 -16.18 -58.40 -18.46
C ARG A 499 -17.61 -58.85 -18.79
N ARG A 500 -18.11 -58.57 -20.00
CA ARG A 500 -19.15 -59.36 -20.67
C ARG A 500 -18.54 -59.95 -21.94
N ARG A 501 -18.66 -61.28 -22.02
CA ARG A 501 -18.42 -62.14 -23.18
C ARG A 501 -19.60 -62.06 -24.16
N PRO A 502 -19.40 -62.34 -25.45
CA PRO A 502 -20.44 -62.34 -26.48
C PRO A 502 -21.08 -63.71 -26.69
N ALA A 503 -22.35 -63.70 -26.99
CA ALA A 503 -23.06 -64.78 -27.71
C ALA A 503 -24.28 -64.09 -28.34
N GLY A 504 -24.52 -64.09 -29.58
CA GLY A 504 -24.80 -65.07 -30.60
C GLY A 504 -26.29 -65.22 -30.78
N GLY A 505 -26.90 -64.91 -31.97
CA GLY A 505 -28.08 -65.58 -32.44
C GLY A 505 -29.30 -64.71 -32.73
N SER A 506 -29.44 -64.33 -33.99
CA SER A 506 -30.60 -64.49 -34.92
C SER A 506 -32.02 -63.95 -34.60
N ALA A 507 -32.48 -63.07 -35.51
CA ALA A 507 -33.74 -63.13 -36.32
C ALA A 507 -35.11 -62.98 -35.61
N HIS A 508 -35.88 -61.98 -35.87
CA HIS A 508 -37.05 -61.91 -36.72
C HIS A 508 -37.79 -60.57 -36.58
N ARG A 509 -38.07 -59.95 -37.71
CA ARG A 509 -39.23 -59.05 -37.98
C ARG A 509 -40.48 -59.90 -38.17
N PRO A 510 -41.80 -59.45 -38.22
CA PRO A 510 -42.24 -58.07 -38.55
C PRO A 510 -43.56 -57.68 -37.80
N GLY A 511 -44.06 -56.47 -38.09
CA GLY A 511 -45.48 -56.18 -37.98
C GLY A 511 -45.90 -54.75 -37.56
N ARG A 512 -46.27 -53.97 -38.53
CA ARG A 512 -47.12 -52.77 -38.46
C ARG A 512 -48.61 -53.22 -38.75
N PRO A 513 -49.60 -52.36 -38.72
CA PRO A 513 -50.10 -51.17 -38.07
C PRO A 513 -51.57 -51.35 -37.53
N PRO A 514 -52.53 -50.43 -37.52
CA PRO A 514 -52.65 -48.99 -37.53
C PRO A 514 -53.76 -48.43 -36.59
N GLY A 515 -53.83 -47.11 -36.50
CA GLY A 515 -55.11 -46.44 -36.65
C GLY A 515 -55.78 -45.70 -35.50
N HIS A 516 -56.06 -44.48 -35.76
CA HIS A 516 -57.20 -43.58 -35.61
C HIS A 516 -57.32 -42.62 -34.45
N LEU A 517 -57.29 -41.32 -34.84
CA LEU A 517 -58.35 -40.29 -34.76
C LEU A 517 -58.71 -39.78 -33.34
N GLY A 518 -58.57 -38.52 -33.06
CA GLY A 518 -59.52 -37.47 -33.10
C GLY A 518 -59.22 -36.30 -32.20
N ALA A 519 -59.12 -35.12 -32.77
CA ALA A 519 -59.29 -33.83 -32.12
C ALA A 519 -60.77 -33.60 -31.72
N PRO A 520 -61.20 -32.52 -31.01
CA PRO A 520 -60.83 -31.14 -31.20
C PRO A 520 -60.79 -30.24 -29.91
N ARG A 521 -60.40 -28.99 -30.12
CA ARG A 521 -60.64 -27.80 -29.28
C ARG A 521 -62.12 -27.40 -29.21
N PRO A 522 -62.55 -26.57 -28.23
CA PRO A 522 -62.68 -25.14 -28.47
C PRO A 522 -62.35 -24.28 -27.22
N GLU A 523 -61.78 -23.10 -27.38
CA GLU A 523 -62.28 -21.72 -27.53
C GLU A 523 -62.98 -21.09 -26.31
N SER A 524 -62.35 -19.89 -25.95
CA SER A 524 -62.98 -18.59 -25.61
C SER A 524 -63.68 -18.46 -24.24
N ALA A 525 -63.49 -17.42 -23.44
CA ALA A 525 -63.63 -15.98 -23.66
C ALA A 525 -63.37 -15.14 -22.39
N VAL A 526 -62.84 -13.98 -22.62
CA VAL A 526 -63.27 -12.62 -22.15
C VAL A 526 -63.13 -12.23 -20.67
N ALA A 527 -62.36 -11.15 -20.51
CA ALA A 527 -62.27 -10.15 -19.40
C ALA A 527 -63.68 -9.52 -19.09
N PRO A 528 -63.85 -8.56 -18.11
CA PRO A 528 -62.92 -7.48 -17.70
C PRO A 528 -63.03 -7.02 -16.21
N GLY A 529 -62.11 -6.14 -15.84
CA GLY A 529 -62.36 -4.87 -15.13
C GLY A 529 -62.45 -4.87 -13.61
N ASN A 530 -61.51 -4.28 -12.94
CA ASN A 530 -61.49 -2.92 -12.37
C ASN A 530 -60.06 -2.56 -11.96
#